data_489edde956b3b9e95c761512f3e530c2
#
_entry.id   489edde956b3b9e95c761512f3e530c2
#
_cell.length_a   1.000
_cell.length_b   1.000
_cell.length_c   1.000
_cell.angle_alpha   90.00
_cell.angle_beta   90.00
_cell.angle_gamma   90.00
#
_symmetry.space_group_name_H-M   'P 1'
#
loop_
_entity.id
_entity.type
_entity.pdbx_description
1 polymer ?
#
loop_
_entity_poly.entity_id
_entity_poly.type
_entity_poly.pdbx_seq_one_letter_code
_entity_poly.pdbx_strand_id
1 'polypeptide(L)'
;MQLRDFGSTRVAITPIAFGAMRLTADAGGASSVLLHALERGVNVIDTARNYGESEAIVGRTLREWRGARPFLATKVKPKDTANWRFYVPMPDQFTRTSIVESVEQSLRALGVECIDLLQLHQWYYRWSDETEWLETFHALRAAGKIRFVGVSAQDHEHDGVLKLVDDRMVDAVQVVLNAFESRPLVSVAPLAEARGVGVIARCIFDHSGALAGVATRASLAHDVKLANASPEIVTEYLARVASLNAEAIGYGISLVELSVRFALSHPGVSTIATSSATPAQVDEVVAAASRGPLPAELFERVCRDHVWVKNFYYFSKATVDGQPSRP
;
A
#
# COMPACT_ATOMS: atom_id res chain seq x y z
N MET A 1 17.72 -3.61 9.88
CA MET A 1 16.41 -3.01 10.27
C MET A 1 15.89 -3.71 11.52
N GLN A 2 15.37 -2.97 12.48
CA GLN A 2 14.67 -3.54 13.63
C GLN A 2 13.30 -4.06 13.17
N LEU A 3 12.95 -5.29 13.55
CA LEU A 3 11.65 -5.87 13.25
C LEU A 3 10.54 -5.18 14.06
N ARG A 4 9.33 -5.20 13.55
CA ARG A 4 8.11 -4.69 14.18
C ARG A 4 7.09 -5.82 14.33
N ASP A 5 6.27 -5.77 15.34
CA ASP A 5 5.15 -6.68 15.48
C ASP A 5 4.09 -6.34 14.43
N PHE A 6 3.55 -7.36 13.78
CA PHE A 6 2.44 -7.20 12.86
C PHE A 6 1.11 -7.32 13.60
N GLY A 7 0.71 -6.24 14.23
CA GLY A 7 -0.44 -6.23 15.13
C GLY A 7 -0.29 -7.30 16.24
N SER A 8 -1.36 -7.99 16.57
CA SER A 8 -1.40 -9.08 17.56
C SER A 8 -1.11 -10.46 16.96
N THR A 9 -0.65 -10.55 15.71
CA THR A 9 -0.44 -11.82 14.99
C THR A 9 0.74 -12.65 15.51
N ARG A 10 1.60 -12.08 16.36
CA ARG A 10 2.89 -12.66 16.83
C ARG A 10 3.89 -12.91 15.69
N VAL A 11 3.73 -12.22 14.58
CA VAL A 11 4.68 -12.26 13.46
C VAL A 11 5.54 -11.00 13.48
N ALA A 12 6.84 -11.19 13.53
CA ALA A 12 7.81 -10.11 13.44
C ALA A 12 8.14 -9.83 11.95
N ILE A 13 7.85 -8.62 11.49
CA ILE A 13 8.08 -8.20 10.12
C ILE A 13 9.05 -7.04 10.02
N THR A 14 9.66 -6.89 8.85
CA THR A 14 10.48 -5.70 8.56
C THR A 14 9.59 -4.46 8.40
N PRO A 15 10.07 -3.27 8.78
CA PRO A 15 9.36 -2.03 8.59
C PRO A 15 9.13 -1.69 7.10
N ILE A 16 9.75 -2.46 6.20
CA ILE A 16 9.57 -2.37 4.75
C ILE A 16 9.02 -3.69 4.23
N ALA A 17 7.95 -3.61 3.44
CA ALA A 17 7.48 -4.66 2.57
C ALA A 17 7.90 -4.35 1.12
N PHE A 18 8.34 -5.35 0.38
CA PHE A 18 8.54 -5.22 -1.05
C PHE A 18 7.19 -5.21 -1.76
N GLY A 19 6.79 -4.05 -2.28
CA GLY A 19 5.59 -3.88 -3.10
C GLY A 19 5.83 -4.36 -4.53
N ALA A 20 5.20 -5.46 -4.91
CA ALA A 20 5.44 -6.13 -6.18
C ALA A 20 4.58 -5.59 -7.35
N MET A 21 3.86 -4.48 -7.19
CA MET A 21 2.98 -3.92 -8.22
C MET A 21 3.71 -3.61 -9.53
N ARG A 22 4.99 -3.27 -9.49
CA ARG A 22 5.80 -2.96 -10.67
C ARG A 22 6.47 -4.18 -11.30
N LEU A 23 6.32 -5.37 -10.73
CA LEU A 23 6.77 -6.62 -11.34
C LEU A 23 5.76 -7.06 -12.42
N THR A 24 5.66 -6.32 -13.52
CA THR A 24 4.60 -6.51 -14.53
C THR A 24 5.02 -7.38 -15.72
N ALA A 25 6.31 -7.46 -15.98
CA ALA A 25 6.89 -8.34 -17.00
C ALA A 25 8.30 -8.76 -16.57
N ASP A 26 8.70 -9.98 -16.89
CA ASP A 26 10.02 -10.50 -16.59
C ASP A 26 11.03 -10.10 -17.70
N ALA A 27 11.16 -8.81 -17.93
CA ALA A 27 12.20 -8.27 -18.82
C ALA A 27 13.55 -8.23 -18.09
N GLY A 28 14.01 -9.38 -17.59
CA GLY A 28 15.42 -9.58 -17.17
C GLY A 28 15.88 -8.94 -15.86
N GLY A 29 15.02 -8.25 -15.11
CA GLY A 29 15.45 -7.54 -13.90
C GLY A 29 14.50 -7.60 -12.69
N ALA A 30 13.24 -7.95 -12.90
CA ALA A 30 12.22 -7.92 -11.84
C ALA A 30 12.52 -8.90 -10.70
N SER A 31 12.89 -10.15 -11.03
CA SER A 31 13.28 -11.15 -10.04
C SER A 31 14.55 -10.76 -9.28
N SER A 32 15.54 -10.16 -9.96
CA SER A 32 16.80 -9.76 -9.32
C SER A 32 16.62 -8.66 -8.28
N VAL A 33 15.72 -7.70 -8.51
CA VAL A 33 15.42 -6.65 -7.54
C VAL A 33 14.71 -7.22 -6.30
N LEU A 34 13.79 -8.18 -6.49
CA LEU A 34 13.15 -8.86 -5.37
C LEU A 34 14.15 -9.72 -4.59
N LEU A 35 15.01 -10.48 -5.27
CA LEU A 35 16.07 -11.24 -4.61
C LEU A 35 16.98 -10.33 -3.79
N HIS A 36 17.41 -9.20 -4.37
CA HIS A 36 18.23 -8.23 -3.66
C HIS A 36 17.51 -7.69 -2.40
N ALA A 37 16.20 -7.42 -2.48
CA ALA A 37 15.44 -6.98 -1.31
C ALA A 37 15.42 -8.06 -0.20
N LEU A 38 15.25 -9.33 -0.56
CA LEU A 38 15.33 -10.45 0.39
C LEU A 38 16.74 -10.60 1.00
N GLU A 39 17.80 -10.45 0.19
CA GLU A 39 19.20 -10.43 0.66
C GLU A 39 19.49 -9.27 1.62
N ARG A 40 18.84 -8.12 1.42
CA ARG A 40 18.89 -6.97 2.33
C ARG A 40 18.05 -7.18 3.61
N GLY A 41 17.43 -8.35 3.75
CA GLY A 41 16.68 -8.76 4.93
C GLY A 41 15.21 -8.30 4.95
N VAL A 42 14.67 -7.80 3.84
CA VAL A 42 13.21 -7.56 3.71
C VAL A 42 12.50 -8.90 3.79
N ASN A 43 11.57 -9.05 4.74
CA ASN A 43 10.88 -10.32 4.98
C ASN A 43 9.38 -10.29 4.68
N VAL A 44 8.89 -9.24 4.01
CA VAL A 44 7.49 -9.10 3.59
C VAL A 44 7.41 -8.79 2.10
N ILE A 45 6.55 -9.49 1.39
CA ILE A 45 6.21 -9.23 -0.02
C ILE A 45 4.72 -8.93 -0.09
N ASP A 46 4.36 -7.76 -0.66
CA ASP A 46 2.98 -7.36 -0.93
C ASP A 46 2.70 -7.38 -2.42
N THR A 47 1.80 -8.25 -2.87
CA THR A 47 1.37 -8.40 -4.27
C THR A 47 -0.15 -8.36 -4.37
N ALA A 48 -0.71 -8.60 -5.56
CA ALA A 48 -2.16 -8.72 -5.80
C ALA A 48 -2.47 -9.42 -7.14
N ARG A 49 -3.67 -10.04 -7.21
CA ARG A 49 -4.18 -10.70 -8.43
C ARG A 49 -4.27 -9.77 -9.65
N ASN A 50 -4.52 -8.48 -9.43
CA ASN A 50 -4.65 -7.50 -10.51
C ASN A 50 -3.33 -6.80 -10.89
N TYR A 51 -2.19 -7.27 -10.39
CA TYR A 51 -0.86 -6.74 -10.76
C TYR A 51 -0.22 -7.51 -11.94
N GLY A 52 -1.03 -7.94 -12.90
CA GLY A 52 -0.54 -8.68 -14.07
C GLY A 52 0.16 -9.98 -13.66
N GLU A 53 1.42 -10.14 -14.04
CA GLU A 53 2.23 -11.34 -13.75
C GLU A 53 2.94 -11.32 -12.40
N SER A 54 2.69 -10.31 -11.56
CA SER A 54 3.44 -10.09 -10.32
C SER A 54 3.49 -11.34 -9.42
N GLU A 55 2.35 -12.01 -9.18
CA GLU A 55 2.34 -13.22 -8.35
C GLU A 55 3.17 -14.36 -8.95
N ALA A 56 3.13 -14.53 -10.28
CA ALA A 56 3.93 -15.55 -10.95
C ALA A 56 5.43 -15.25 -10.88
N ILE A 57 5.82 -13.97 -11.00
CA ILE A 57 7.21 -13.53 -10.85
C ILE A 57 7.68 -13.76 -9.42
N VAL A 58 6.89 -13.36 -8.41
CA VAL A 58 7.17 -13.64 -7.00
C VAL A 58 7.36 -15.14 -6.78
N GLY A 59 6.45 -15.97 -7.29
CA GLY A 59 6.52 -17.42 -7.15
C GLY A 59 7.78 -18.02 -7.79
N ARG A 60 8.21 -17.53 -8.97
CA ARG A 60 9.48 -17.95 -9.59
C ARG A 60 10.68 -17.55 -8.74
N THR A 61 10.73 -16.31 -8.29
CA THR A 61 11.79 -15.78 -7.44
C THR A 61 11.93 -16.56 -6.13
N LEU A 62 10.81 -16.92 -5.50
CA LEU A 62 10.82 -17.68 -4.25
C LEU A 62 11.33 -19.11 -4.43
N ARG A 63 11.20 -19.72 -5.60
CA ARG A 63 11.81 -21.02 -5.89
C ARG A 63 13.35 -20.96 -5.97
N GLU A 64 13.88 -19.82 -6.35
CA GLU A 64 15.34 -19.56 -6.39
C GLU A 64 15.88 -19.13 -5.03
N TRP A 65 15.04 -18.52 -4.20
CA TRP A 65 15.41 -18.04 -2.88
C TRP A 65 15.78 -19.19 -1.93
N ARG A 66 16.93 -19.09 -1.24
CA ARG A 66 17.45 -20.12 -0.31
C ARG A 66 17.40 -19.69 1.16
N GLY A 67 16.95 -18.47 1.44
CA GLY A 67 16.77 -17.97 2.80
C GLY A 67 15.44 -18.37 3.42
N ALA A 68 15.12 -17.76 4.56
CA ALA A 68 13.83 -17.95 5.22
C ALA A 68 12.68 -17.48 4.33
N ARG A 69 11.57 -18.22 4.35
CA ARG A 69 10.37 -17.86 3.59
C ARG A 69 9.85 -16.49 4.07
N PRO A 70 9.69 -15.51 3.18
CA PRO A 70 9.10 -14.22 3.55
C PRO A 70 7.61 -14.35 3.86
N PHE A 71 7.07 -13.37 4.58
CA PHE A 71 5.64 -13.18 4.79
C PHE A 71 5.00 -12.73 3.48
N LEU A 72 4.03 -13.47 2.97
CA LEU A 72 3.38 -13.21 1.69
C LEU A 72 2.00 -12.59 1.91
N ALA A 73 1.84 -11.35 1.45
CA ALA A 73 0.55 -10.68 1.38
C ALA A 73 0.08 -10.59 -0.08
N THR A 74 -1.16 -10.98 -0.33
CA THR A 74 -1.82 -10.75 -1.63
C THR A 74 -3.27 -10.33 -1.45
N LYS A 75 -3.94 -10.01 -2.57
CA LYS A 75 -5.26 -9.38 -2.53
C LYS A 75 -6.21 -10.03 -3.53
N VAL A 76 -7.45 -10.25 -3.10
CA VAL A 76 -8.56 -10.67 -3.97
C VAL A 76 -8.90 -9.50 -4.91
N LYS A 77 -8.92 -9.77 -6.20
CA LYS A 77 -9.31 -8.78 -7.20
C LYS A 77 -10.82 -8.53 -7.15
N PRO A 78 -11.31 -7.28 -7.07
CA PRO A 78 -12.72 -6.99 -7.26
C PRO A 78 -13.14 -7.31 -8.70
N LYS A 79 -14.42 -7.65 -8.88
CA LYS A 79 -14.98 -8.01 -10.19
C LYS A 79 -14.91 -6.86 -11.17
N ASP A 80 -15.26 -5.65 -10.72
CA ASP A 80 -15.16 -4.43 -11.51
C ASP A 80 -14.25 -3.41 -10.82
N THR A 81 -13.21 -2.97 -11.55
CA THR A 81 -12.29 -1.92 -11.08
C THR A 81 -12.58 -0.56 -11.70
N ALA A 82 -13.51 -0.45 -12.65
CA ALA A 82 -13.77 0.79 -13.38
C ALA A 82 -14.63 1.78 -12.58
N ASN A 83 -15.59 1.30 -11.80
CA ASN A 83 -16.57 2.11 -11.07
C ASN A 83 -16.31 2.22 -9.55
N TRP A 84 -15.09 2.09 -9.13
CA TRP A 84 -14.71 2.13 -7.72
C TRP A 84 -14.96 3.49 -7.01
N ARG A 85 -15.38 4.51 -7.72
CA ARG A 85 -15.71 5.84 -7.17
C ARG A 85 -17.09 5.91 -6.52
N PHE A 86 -17.97 4.98 -6.84
CA PHE A 86 -19.34 4.93 -6.33
C PHE A 86 -19.52 3.70 -5.46
N TYR A 87 -20.43 3.81 -4.50
CA TYR A 87 -20.83 2.66 -3.73
C TYR A 87 -21.42 1.59 -4.65
N VAL A 88 -20.90 0.38 -4.51
CA VAL A 88 -21.39 -0.81 -5.18
C VAL A 88 -21.70 -1.83 -4.08
N PRO A 89 -22.83 -2.56 -4.11
CA PRO A 89 -23.07 -3.66 -3.18
C PRO A 89 -21.92 -4.67 -3.21
N MET A 90 -21.55 -5.20 -2.04
CA MET A 90 -20.41 -6.12 -1.94
C MET A 90 -20.55 -7.34 -2.87
N PRO A 91 -21.73 -8.01 -3.00
CA PRO A 91 -21.89 -9.16 -3.89
C PRO A 91 -21.60 -8.87 -5.38
N ASP A 92 -21.71 -7.60 -5.80
CA ASP A 92 -21.36 -7.20 -7.16
C ASP A 92 -19.84 -7.16 -7.38
N GLN A 93 -19.05 -7.07 -6.31
CA GLN A 93 -17.59 -7.02 -6.35
C GLN A 93 -16.95 -8.31 -5.86
N PHE A 94 -17.45 -8.89 -4.79
CA PHE A 94 -16.91 -10.07 -4.14
C PHE A 94 -18.02 -11.04 -3.75
N THR A 95 -17.97 -12.24 -4.28
CA THR A 95 -18.80 -13.35 -3.85
C THR A 95 -17.92 -14.43 -3.25
N ARG A 96 -18.49 -15.33 -2.45
CA ARG A 96 -17.79 -16.53 -1.93
C ARG A 96 -17.02 -17.24 -3.04
N THR A 97 -17.68 -17.51 -4.16
CA THR A 97 -17.05 -18.20 -5.30
C THR A 97 -15.87 -17.43 -5.86
N SER A 98 -16.03 -16.11 -6.13
CA SER A 98 -14.95 -15.31 -6.71
C SER A 98 -13.75 -15.17 -5.76
N ILE A 99 -13.98 -15.09 -4.46
CA ILE A 99 -12.93 -15.07 -3.44
C ILE A 99 -12.15 -16.40 -3.47
N VAL A 100 -12.84 -17.52 -3.39
CA VAL A 100 -12.21 -18.86 -3.40
C VAL A 100 -11.40 -19.08 -4.67
N GLU A 101 -11.97 -18.80 -5.84
CA GLU A 101 -11.27 -18.92 -7.12
C GLU A 101 -10.03 -18.02 -7.19
N SER A 102 -10.12 -16.78 -6.70
CA SER A 102 -8.99 -15.86 -6.62
C SER A 102 -7.85 -16.43 -5.76
N VAL A 103 -8.17 -17.00 -4.60
CA VAL A 103 -7.19 -17.61 -3.70
C VAL A 103 -6.52 -18.82 -4.34
N GLU A 104 -7.29 -19.70 -4.96
CA GLU A 104 -6.72 -20.87 -5.65
C GLU A 104 -5.77 -20.47 -6.79
N GLN A 105 -6.12 -19.41 -7.51
CA GLN A 105 -5.25 -18.87 -8.55
C GLN A 105 -3.97 -18.25 -7.95
N SER A 106 -4.08 -17.49 -6.85
CA SER A 106 -2.94 -16.91 -6.17
C SER A 106 -1.98 -17.98 -5.62
N LEU A 107 -2.51 -19.02 -4.96
CA LEU A 107 -1.71 -20.14 -4.45
C LEU A 107 -0.92 -20.81 -5.58
N ARG A 108 -1.58 -21.09 -6.72
CA ARG A 108 -0.91 -21.66 -7.90
C ARG A 108 0.15 -20.74 -8.48
N ALA A 109 -0.14 -19.44 -8.64
CA ALA A 109 0.78 -18.48 -9.22
C ALA A 109 2.02 -18.25 -8.33
N LEU A 110 1.81 -18.12 -7.02
CA LEU A 110 2.87 -17.98 -6.03
C LEU A 110 3.64 -19.28 -5.78
N GLY A 111 3.06 -20.44 -6.12
CA GLY A 111 3.67 -21.74 -5.87
C GLY A 111 3.76 -22.07 -4.38
N VAL A 112 2.75 -21.68 -3.59
CA VAL A 112 2.67 -21.93 -2.14
C VAL A 112 1.35 -22.60 -1.77
N GLU A 113 1.35 -23.31 -0.65
CA GLU A 113 0.13 -23.93 -0.12
C GLU A 113 -0.67 -23.00 0.80
N CYS A 114 -0.01 -21.95 1.33
CA CYS A 114 -0.62 -21.02 2.26
C CYS A 114 -0.11 -19.57 2.02
N ILE A 115 -1.04 -18.64 1.94
CA ILE A 115 -0.81 -17.19 1.90
C ILE A 115 -0.82 -16.67 3.34
N ASP A 116 0.15 -15.81 3.73
CA ASP A 116 0.17 -15.29 5.09
C ASP A 116 -0.94 -14.27 5.33
N LEU A 117 -1.10 -13.27 4.46
CA LEU A 117 -2.16 -12.27 4.56
C LEU A 117 -2.96 -12.20 3.26
N LEU A 118 -4.25 -12.52 3.34
CA LEU A 118 -5.20 -12.28 2.27
C LEU A 118 -5.99 -11.01 2.54
N GLN A 119 -6.09 -10.13 1.55
CA GLN A 119 -6.83 -8.87 1.66
C GLN A 119 -7.91 -8.78 0.59
N LEU A 120 -9.05 -8.15 0.89
CA LEU A 120 -9.88 -7.57 -0.17
C LEU A 120 -9.16 -6.34 -0.74
N HIS A 121 -9.07 -6.23 -2.08
CA HIS A 121 -8.32 -5.14 -2.74
C HIS A 121 -9.09 -3.83 -2.83
N GLN A 122 -10.27 -3.78 -2.22
CA GLN A 122 -11.15 -2.63 -2.16
C GLN A 122 -12.02 -2.75 -0.91
N TRP A 123 -12.33 -1.62 -0.31
CA TRP A 123 -13.21 -1.59 0.84
C TRP A 123 -14.06 -0.33 0.86
N TYR A 124 -15.38 -0.49 1.11
CA TYR A 124 -16.29 0.59 1.44
C TYR A 124 -16.80 0.42 2.87
N TYR A 125 -16.93 1.49 3.61
CA TYR A 125 -17.35 1.45 5.03
C TYR A 125 -18.68 0.72 5.23
N ARG A 126 -19.62 0.80 4.27
CA ARG A 126 -20.92 0.14 4.35
C ARG A 126 -20.86 -1.38 4.24
N TRP A 127 -19.76 -1.94 3.73
CA TRP A 127 -19.57 -3.39 3.68
C TRP A 127 -19.24 -4.00 5.05
N SER A 128 -19.07 -3.16 6.08
CA SER A 128 -18.90 -3.64 7.46
C SER A 128 -20.09 -4.45 7.99
N ASP A 129 -21.26 -4.29 7.39
CA ASP A 129 -22.48 -5.00 7.76
C ASP A 129 -22.68 -6.32 6.97
N GLU A 130 -21.82 -6.55 5.96
CA GLU A 130 -21.81 -7.76 5.13
C GLU A 130 -20.88 -8.80 5.77
N THR A 131 -21.35 -10.02 5.96
CA THR A 131 -20.59 -11.06 6.68
C THR A 131 -20.03 -12.16 5.77
N GLU A 132 -20.60 -12.40 4.60
CA GLU A 132 -20.24 -13.52 3.73
C GLU A 132 -18.74 -13.56 3.35
N TRP A 133 -18.15 -12.41 3.09
CA TRP A 133 -16.72 -12.32 2.77
C TRP A 133 -15.84 -12.78 3.94
N LEU A 134 -16.20 -12.36 5.16
CA LEU A 134 -15.45 -12.69 6.37
C LEU A 134 -15.59 -14.17 6.71
N GLU A 135 -16.81 -14.72 6.60
CA GLU A 135 -17.07 -16.15 6.73
C GLU A 135 -16.26 -16.98 5.72
N THR A 136 -16.17 -16.47 4.47
CA THR A 136 -15.37 -17.10 3.41
C THR A 136 -13.89 -17.09 3.76
N PHE A 137 -13.36 -15.97 4.27
CA PHE A 137 -11.97 -15.87 4.71
C PHE A 137 -11.69 -16.79 5.91
N HIS A 138 -12.62 -16.89 6.86
CA HIS A 138 -12.49 -17.83 7.99
C HIS A 138 -12.51 -19.29 7.52
N ALA A 139 -13.33 -19.65 6.54
CA ALA A 139 -13.32 -20.98 5.96
C ALA A 139 -11.98 -21.29 5.24
N LEU A 140 -11.42 -20.32 4.50
CA LEU A 140 -10.10 -20.46 3.88
C LEU A 140 -8.98 -20.58 4.92
N ARG A 141 -9.07 -19.84 6.04
CA ARG A 141 -8.15 -19.97 7.18
C ARG A 141 -8.24 -21.34 7.82
N ALA A 142 -9.46 -21.84 8.07
CA ALA A 142 -9.68 -23.18 8.62
C ALA A 142 -9.17 -24.28 7.69
N ALA A 143 -9.23 -24.07 6.36
CA ALA A 143 -8.66 -24.97 5.36
C ALA A 143 -7.13 -24.83 5.22
N GLY A 144 -6.45 -23.98 5.99
CA GLY A 144 -5.02 -23.77 5.94
C GLY A 144 -4.49 -23.00 4.71
N LYS A 145 -5.39 -22.43 3.91
CA LYS A 145 -5.02 -21.70 2.68
C LYS A 145 -4.56 -20.28 2.92
N ILE A 146 -4.98 -19.68 4.04
CA ILE A 146 -4.55 -18.36 4.49
C ILE A 146 -4.28 -18.39 6.00
N ARG A 147 -3.44 -17.46 6.49
CA ARG A 147 -3.20 -17.32 7.93
C ARG A 147 -3.96 -16.14 8.52
N PHE A 148 -3.87 -14.99 7.89
CA PHE A 148 -4.41 -13.73 8.37
C PHE A 148 -5.34 -13.08 7.35
N VAL A 149 -6.29 -12.30 7.87
CA VAL A 149 -7.34 -11.62 7.13
C VAL A 149 -7.09 -10.12 7.13
N GLY A 150 -7.25 -9.47 5.98
CA GLY A 150 -7.12 -8.03 5.88
C GLY A 150 -7.98 -7.39 4.80
N VAL A 151 -7.89 -6.08 4.75
CA VAL A 151 -8.47 -5.28 3.67
C VAL A 151 -7.53 -4.17 3.25
N SER A 152 -7.58 -3.79 1.96
CA SER A 152 -6.96 -2.59 1.44
C SER A 152 -8.03 -1.53 1.24
N ALA A 153 -7.92 -0.42 1.98
CA ALA A 153 -8.85 0.68 1.87
C ALA A 153 -8.79 1.32 0.48
N GLN A 154 -9.90 1.93 0.07
CA GLN A 154 -9.95 2.82 -1.08
C GLN A 154 -8.92 3.96 -0.93
N ASP A 155 -8.46 4.51 -2.05
CA ASP A 155 -7.65 5.71 -2.05
C ASP A 155 -8.41 6.85 -1.37
N HIS A 156 -7.79 7.51 -0.40
CA HIS A 156 -8.36 8.62 0.38
C HIS A 156 -9.57 8.29 1.28
N GLU A 157 -9.98 7.01 1.35
CA GLU A 157 -11.09 6.52 2.17
C GLU A 157 -10.59 5.67 3.36
N HIS A 158 -9.45 6.08 3.93
CA HIS A 158 -8.81 5.33 5.02
C HIS A 158 -9.71 5.17 6.25
N ASP A 159 -10.61 6.11 6.53
CA ASP A 159 -11.55 6.02 7.66
C ASP A 159 -12.62 4.95 7.46
N GLY A 160 -12.82 4.49 6.23
CA GLY A 160 -13.73 3.39 5.91
C GLY A 160 -13.40 2.08 6.59
N VAL A 161 -12.17 1.90 7.10
CA VAL A 161 -11.75 0.69 7.81
C VAL A 161 -11.87 0.77 9.33
N LEU A 162 -12.24 1.93 9.89
CA LEU A 162 -12.25 2.14 11.35
C LEU A 162 -13.12 1.12 12.09
N LYS A 163 -14.32 0.82 11.58
CA LYS A 163 -15.19 -0.21 12.17
C LYS A 163 -14.53 -1.58 12.18
N LEU A 164 -13.86 -1.98 11.09
CA LEU A 164 -13.16 -3.27 11.02
C LEU A 164 -12.05 -3.37 12.06
N VAL A 165 -11.33 -2.27 12.26
CA VAL A 165 -10.23 -2.19 13.22
C VAL A 165 -10.78 -2.21 14.65
N ASP A 166 -11.80 -1.40 14.94
CA ASP A 166 -12.40 -1.29 16.29
C ASP A 166 -13.01 -2.62 16.76
N ASP A 167 -13.76 -3.28 15.89
CA ASP A 167 -14.39 -4.57 16.14
C ASP A 167 -13.43 -5.77 16.00
N ARG A 168 -12.16 -5.52 15.62
CA ARG A 168 -11.13 -6.58 15.35
C ARG A 168 -11.62 -7.63 14.36
N MET A 169 -12.32 -7.21 13.32
CA MET A 169 -12.81 -8.10 12.27
C MET A 169 -11.69 -8.56 11.34
N VAL A 170 -10.56 -7.85 11.33
CA VAL A 170 -9.40 -8.13 10.49
C VAL A 170 -8.10 -8.12 11.30
N ASP A 171 -7.11 -8.87 10.83
CA ASP A 171 -5.76 -8.90 11.43
C ASP A 171 -4.91 -7.71 10.92
N ALA A 172 -5.22 -7.18 9.73
CA ALA A 172 -4.49 -6.05 9.16
C ALA A 172 -5.34 -5.18 8.22
N VAL A 173 -4.95 -3.92 8.11
CA VAL A 173 -5.48 -2.97 7.12
C VAL A 173 -4.35 -2.35 6.30
N GLN A 174 -4.60 -2.09 5.01
CA GLN A 174 -3.66 -1.37 4.14
C GLN A 174 -4.28 -0.05 3.72
N VAL A 175 -3.58 1.06 3.97
CA VAL A 175 -4.07 2.42 3.72
C VAL A 175 -3.03 3.27 3.00
N VAL A 176 -3.49 4.27 2.23
CA VAL A 176 -2.60 5.32 1.71
C VAL A 176 -2.11 6.16 2.88
N LEU A 177 -0.80 6.31 2.98
CA LEU A 177 -0.16 7.17 3.98
C LEU A 177 1.11 7.78 3.41
N ASN A 178 1.19 9.08 3.36
CA ASN A 178 2.38 9.83 2.99
C ASN A 178 2.31 11.26 3.57
N ALA A 179 3.32 12.09 3.30
CA ALA A 179 3.39 13.46 3.83
C ALA A 179 2.19 14.34 3.43
N PHE A 180 1.59 14.09 2.27
CA PHE A 180 0.39 14.81 1.82
C PHE A 180 -0.91 14.19 2.34
N GLU A 181 -0.91 12.89 2.64
CA GLU A 181 -2.04 12.14 3.17
C GLU A 181 -1.69 11.57 4.54
N SER A 182 -1.58 12.44 5.54
CA SER A 182 -1.18 12.09 6.91
C SER A 182 -2.35 11.74 7.84
N ARG A 183 -3.61 11.90 7.40
CA ARG A 183 -4.81 11.63 8.21
C ARG A 183 -4.84 10.26 8.88
N PRO A 184 -4.37 9.15 8.25
CA PRO A 184 -4.32 7.86 8.94
C PRO A 184 -3.49 7.84 10.22
N LEU A 185 -2.56 8.79 10.40
CA LEU A 185 -1.75 8.90 11.62
C LEU A 185 -2.54 9.40 12.84
N VAL A 186 -3.70 10.02 12.62
CA VAL A 186 -4.57 10.53 13.70
C VAL A 186 -5.86 9.73 13.84
N SER A 187 -6.18 8.82 12.92
CA SER A 187 -7.39 8.01 12.95
C SER A 187 -7.06 6.50 13.00
N VAL A 188 -6.58 5.93 11.90
CA VAL A 188 -6.39 4.48 11.74
C VAL A 188 -5.24 3.95 12.60
N ALA A 189 -4.07 4.60 12.57
CA ALA A 189 -2.86 4.06 13.20
C ALA A 189 -2.97 4.00 14.75
N PRO A 190 -3.48 5.02 15.46
CA PRO A 190 -3.69 4.94 16.90
C PRO A 190 -4.72 3.88 17.29
N LEU A 191 -5.81 3.77 16.54
CA LEU A 191 -6.84 2.77 16.82
C LEU A 191 -6.31 1.36 16.55
N ALA A 192 -5.59 1.16 15.45
CA ALA A 192 -5.00 -0.13 15.10
C ALA A 192 -3.98 -0.58 16.15
N GLU A 193 -3.14 0.32 16.65
CA GLU A 193 -2.21 0.06 17.74
C GLU A 193 -2.95 -0.39 18.99
N ALA A 194 -4.00 0.34 19.39
CA ALA A 194 -4.80 0.02 20.58
C ALA A 194 -5.56 -1.32 20.44
N ARG A 195 -5.94 -1.70 19.22
CA ARG A 195 -6.69 -2.94 18.93
C ARG A 195 -5.80 -4.13 18.54
N GLY A 196 -4.49 -3.90 18.34
CA GLY A 196 -3.57 -4.93 17.89
C GLY A 196 -3.78 -5.36 16.44
N VAL A 197 -4.23 -4.44 15.58
CA VAL A 197 -4.39 -4.67 14.13
C VAL A 197 -3.16 -4.13 13.40
N GLY A 198 -2.61 -4.90 12.46
CA GLY A 198 -1.45 -4.48 11.67
C GLY A 198 -1.83 -3.38 10.66
N VAL A 199 -0.97 -2.38 10.49
CA VAL A 199 -1.14 -1.34 9.45
C VAL A 199 -0.04 -1.45 8.42
N ILE A 200 -0.43 -1.60 7.17
CA ILE A 200 0.46 -1.51 5.99
C ILE A 200 0.23 -0.15 5.35
N ALA A 201 1.22 0.74 5.40
CA ALA A 201 1.15 2.01 4.71
C ALA A 201 1.59 1.84 3.25
N ARG A 202 0.76 2.22 2.29
CA ARG A 202 1.08 2.22 0.86
C ARG A 202 1.14 3.62 0.27
N CYS A 203 1.68 3.75 -0.95
CA CYS A 203 1.83 5.02 -1.65
C CYS A 203 2.60 6.08 -0.83
N ILE A 204 3.63 5.66 -0.11
CA ILE A 204 4.44 6.55 0.74
C ILE A 204 5.18 7.63 -0.08
N PHE A 205 5.42 7.37 -1.37
CA PHE A 205 5.99 8.32 -2.34
C PHE A 205 4.92 9.03 -3.15
N ASP A 206 3.68 9.04 -2.66
CA ASP A 206 2.48 9.39 -3.38
C ASP A 206 2.21 8.47 -4.60
N HIS A 207 1.00 8.55 -5.19
CA HIS A 207 0.63 7.70 -6.33
C HIS A 207 1.53 7.92 -7.55
N SER A 208 1.93 9.17 -7.78
CA SER A 208 2.81 9.56 -8.89
C SER A 208 4.27 9.16 -8.69
N GLY A 209 4.68 8.81 -7.46
CA GLY A 209 6.08 8.63 -7.09
C GLY A 209 6.84 9.96 -6.92
N ALA A 210 6.17 11.10 -6.90
CA ALA A 210 6.80 12.42 -6.83
C ALA A 210 7.63 12.62 -5.55
N LEU A 211 7.27 11.95 -4.45
CA LEU A 211 7.99 12.00 -3.19
C LEU A 211 9.21 11.06 -3.14
N ALA A 212 9.51 10.37 -4.25
CA ALA A 212 10.71 9.55 -4.40
C ALA A 212 11.89 10.29 -5.04
N GLY A 213 11.77 11.60 -5.29
CA GLY A 213 12.84 12.37 -5.91
C GLY A 213 12.36 13.67 -6.53
N VAL A 214 13.11 14.18 -7.50
CA VAL A 214 12.73 15.41 -8.21
C VAL A 214 11.57 15.13 -9.15
N ALA A 215 10.41 15.71 -8.84
CA ALA A 215 9.25 15.65 -9.71
C ALA A 215 9.28 16.80 -10.72
N THR A 216 9.02 16.48 -11.98
CA THR A 216 8.84 17.44 -13.07
C THR A 216 7.50 17.15 -13.77
N ARG A 217 7.00 18.14 -14.52
CA ARG A 217 5.78 17.91 -15.33
C ARG A 217 5.94 16.70 -16.27
N ALA A 218 7.14 16.49 -16.82
CA ALA A 218 7.42 15.35 -17.70
C ALA A 218 7.40 14.01 -16.94
N SER A 219 7.95 13.95 -15.71
CA SER A 219 7.95 12.73 -14.89
C SER A 219 6.55 12.36 -14.40
N LEU A 220 5.64 13.34 -14.30
CA LEU A 220 4.25 13.12 -13.89
C LEU A 220 3.32 12.73 -15.06
N ALA A 221 3.78 12.85 -16.31
CA ALA A 221 2.97 12.54 -17.49
C ALA A 221 2.50 11.07 -17.56
N HIS A 222 3.16 10.18 -16.84
CA HIS A 222 2.77 8.76 -16.73
C HIS A 222 1.68 8.50 -15.68
N ASP A 223 1.42 9.45 -14.79
CA ASP A 223 0.33 9.34 -13.83
C ASP A 223 -0.98 9.74 -14.49
N VAL A 224 -1.84 8.74 -14.74
CA VAL A 224 -3.13 8.94 -15.42
C VAL A 224 -4.00 9.97 -14.70
N LYS A 225 -3.87 10.09 -13.38
CA LYS A 225 -4.65 11.00 -12.56
C LYS A 225 -4.18 12.44 -12.73
N LEU A 226 -2.86 12.66 -12.74
CA LEU A 226 -2.25 13.98 -12.95
C LEU A 226 -2.25 14.41 -14.43
N ALA A 227 -2.17 13.43 -15.35
CA ALA A 227 -2.30 13.72 -16.79
C ALA A 227 -3.64 14.35 -17.16
N ASN A 228 -4.68 14.08 -16.37
CA ASN A 228 -6.03 14.64 -16.56
C ASN A 228 -6.33 15.83 -15.62
N ALA A 229 -5.40 16.23 -14.78
CA ALA A 229 -5.55 17.39 -13.90
C ALA A 229 -5.33 18.71 -14.68
N SER A 230 -5.89 19.81 -14.18
CA SER A 230 -5.64 21.12 -14.75
C SER A 230 -4.16 21.54 -14.58
N PRO A 231 -3.63 22.40 -15.47
CA PRO A 231 -2.26 22.91 -15.33
C PRO A 231 -1.97 23.57 -13.97
N GLU A 232 -2.96 24.23 -13.39
CA GLU A 232 -2.87 24.90 -12.09
C GLU A 232 -2.69 23.86 -10.98
N ILE A 233 -3.45 22.78 -10.97
CA ILE A 233 -3.32 21.68 -10.01
C ILE A 233 -1.95 21.01 -10.10
N VAL A 234 -1.46 20.77 -11.33
CA VAL A 234 -0.13 20.19 -11.53
C VAL A 234 0.96 21.15 -11.02
N THR A 235 0.80 22.46 -11.25
CA THR A 235 1.74 23.49 -10.77
C THR A 235 1.75 23.54 -9.23
N GLU A 236 0.59 23.54 -8.60
CA GLU A 236 0.47 23.51 -7.13
C GLU A 236 1.06 22.22 -6.56
N TYR A 237 0.79 21.08 -7.20
CA TYR A 237 1.37 19.80 -6.79
C TYR A 237 2.91 19.83 -6.79
N LEU A 238 3.51 20.32 -7.87
CA LEU A 238 4.96 20.47 -7.99
C LEU A 238 5.55 21.44 -6.95
N ALA A 239 4.86 22.54 -6.70
CA ALA A 239 5.28 23.51 -5.68
C ALA A 239 5.28 22.88 -4.27
N ARG A 240 4.27 22.06 -3.94
CA ARG A 240 4.21 21.33 -2.67
C ARG A 240 5.30 20.27 -2.54
N VAL A 241 5.60 19.54 -3.61
CA VAL A 241 6.73 18.59 -3.63
C VAL A 241 8.05 19.33 -3.40
N ALA A 242 8.26 20.48 -4.07
CA ALA A 242 9.45 21.30 -3.89
C ALA A 242 9.57 21.85 -2.45
N SER A 243 8.46 22.29 -1.85
CA SER A 243 8.42 22.76 -0.47
C SER A 243 8.80 21.65 0.51
N LEU A 244 8.24 20.44 0.36
CA LEU A 244 8.57 19.29 1.20
C LEU A 244 10.05 18.86 1.02
N ASN A 245 10.57 18.93 -0.21
CA ASN A 245 11.98 18.66 -0.49
C ASN A 245 12.91 19.70 0.17
N ALA A 246 12.51 20.96 0.20
CA ALA A 246 13.27 21.99 0.91
C ALA A 246 13.34 21.73 2.44
N GLU A 247 12.25 21.24 3.03
CA GLU A 247 12.25 20.76 4.43
C GLU A 247 13.26 19.62 4.62
N ALA A 248 13.24 18.61 3.76
CA ALA A 248 14.19 17.50 3.83
C ALA A 248 15.64 17.97 3.76
N ILE A 249 15.96 18.85 2.81
CA ILE A 249 17.29 19.45 2.65
C ILE A 249 17.70 20.25 3.89
N GLY A 250 16.78 20.99 4.49
CA GLY A 250 17.03 21.74 5.73
C GLY A 250 17.45 20.87 6.91
N TYR A 251 17.03 19.61 6.91
CA TYR A 251 17.44 18.58 7.89
C TYR A 251 18.60 17.69 7.41
N GLY A 252 19.19 17.97 6.25
CA GLY A 252 20.30 17.21 5.69
C GLY A 252 19.95 15.78 5.23
N ILE A 253 18.69 15.56 4.87
CA ILE A 253 18.17 14.25 4.40
C ILE A 253 17.56 14.35 2.99
N SER A 254 17.46 13.22 2.29
CA SER A 254 16.77 13.18 1.00
C SER A 254 15.24 13.16 1.19
N LEU A 255 14.50 13.54 0.13
CA LEU A 255 13.05 13.43 0.11
C LEU A 255 12.58 11.98 0.25
N VAL A 256 13.33 11.01 -0.29
CA VAL A 256 13.09 9.58 -0.10
C VAL A 256 13.21 9.20 1.38
N GLU A 257 14.29 9.64 2.03
CA GLU A 257 14.50 9.38 3.46
C GLU A 257 13.39 10.00 4.31
N LEU A 258 13.03 11.27 4.03
CA LEU A 258 11.92 11.92 4.70
C LEU A 258 10.63 11.10 4.57
N SER A 259 10.27 10.71 3.34
CA SER A 259 9.01 9.99 3.06
C SER A 259 8.96 8.63 3.75
N VAL A 260 10.04 7.85 3.71
CA VAL A 260 10.16 6.54 4.38
C VAL A 260 10.03 6.70 5.90
N ARG A 261 10.83 7.58 6.48
CA ARG A 261 10.86 7.77 7.94
C ARG A 261 9.58 8.42 8.45
N PHE A 262 8.97 9.33 7.68
CA PHE A 262 7.68 9.91 8.00
C PHE A 262 6.60 8.84 8.17
N ALA A 263 6.42 7.98 7.18
CA ALA A 263 5.42 6.91 7.24
C ALA A 263 5.67 5.91 8.39
N LEU A 264 6.93 5.71 8.78
CA LEU A 264 7.34 4.83 9.86
C LEU A 264 7.42 5.50 11.24
N SER A 265 7.15 6.81 11.35
CA SER A 265 7.30 7.54 12.62
C SER A 265 6.21 7.21 13.63
N HIS A 266 5.05 6.74 13.21
CA HIS A 266 3.99 6.31 14.13
C HIS A 266 4.14 4.82 14.47
N PRO A 267 4.14 4.43 15.77
CA PRO A 267 4.31 3.03 16.18
C PRO A 267 3.20 2.11 15.69
N GLY A 268 1.96 2.61 15.50
CA GLY A 268 0.85 1.85 14.95
C GLY A 268 1.01 1.46 13.47
N VAL A 269 2.00 1.99 12.73
CA VAL A 269 2.33 1.55 11.38
C VAL A 269 3.30 0.37 11.45
N SER A 270 2.86 -0.82 11.06
CA SER A 270 3.67 -2.03 11.14
C SER A 270 4.73 -2.11 10.03
N THR A 271 4.36 -1.77 8.81
CA THR A 271 5.24 -1.80 7.63
C THR A 271 4.77 -0.83 6.56
N ILE A 272 5.69 -0.45 5.67
CA ILE A 272 5.40 0.34 4.46
C ILE A 272 5.59 -0.53 3.22
N ALA A 273 4.63 -0.52 2.30
CA ALA A 273 4.76 -1.20 1.00
C ALA A 273 5.36 -0.24 -0.03
N THR A 274 6.58 -0.52 -0.48
CA THR A 274 7.31 0.27 -1.48
C THR A 274 7.65 -0.56 -2.71
N SER A 275 7.48 0.02 -3.89
CA SER A 275 7.92 -0.60 -5.14
C SER A 275 9.26 0.01 -5.57
N SER A 276 10.30 -0.80 -5.61
CA SER A 276 11.61 -0.43 -6.13
C SER A 276 11.83 -1.07 -7.49
N ALA A 277 12.39 -0.31 -8.43
CA ALA A 277 12.70 -0.78 -9.78
C ALA A 277 14.16 -1.21 -9.93
N THR A 278 15.03 -0.82 -9.00
CA THR A 278 16.46 -1.14 -9.02
C THR A 278 16.97 -1.55 -7.64
N PRO A 279 18.08 -2.33 -7.56
CA PRO A 279 18.73 -2.64 -6.29
C PRO A 279 19.13 -1.39 -5.50
N ALA A 280 19.61 -0.33 -6.16
CA ALA A 280 19.98 0.92 -5.52
C ALA A 280 18.80 1.59 -4.79
N GLN A 281 17.60 1.55 -5.37
CA GLN A 281 16.38 2.05 -4.71
C GLN A 281 16.01 1.20 -3.50
N VAL A 282 16.20 -0.12 -3.56
CA VAL A 282 16.02 -1.00 -2.39
C VAL A 282 16.99 -0.59 -1.28
N ASP A 283 18.27 -0.42 -1.61
CA ASP A 283 19.30 -0.03 -0.64
C ASP A 283 18.99 1.32 0.02
N GLU A 284 18.52 2.31 -0.77
CA GLU A 284 18.14 3.62 -0.27
C GLU A 284 16.98 3.54 0.73
N VAL A 285 15.92 2.80 0.40
CA VAL A 285 14.74 2.62 1.26
C VAL A 285 15.12 1.85 2.53
N VAL A 286 15.92 0.79 2.43
CA VAL A 286 16.43 0.02 3.57
C VAL A 286 17.29 0.88 4.49
N ALA A 287 18.18 1.69 3.92
CA ALA A 287 19.02 2.61 4.70
C ALA A 287 18.17 3.66 5.43
N ALA A 288 17.19 4.25 4.75
CA ALA A 288 16.28 5.23 5.32
C ALA A 288 15.49 4.64 6.52
N ALA A 289 14.87 3.47 6.34
CA ALA A 289 14.11 2.80 7.38
C ALA A 289 14.97 2.39 8.58
N SER A 290 16.26 2.08 8.36
CA SER A 290 17.18 1.70 9.43
C SER A 290 17.58 2.87 10.35
N ARG A 291 17.34 4.11 9.92
CA ARG A 291 17.61 5.31 10.73
C ARG A 291 16.52 5.63 11.77
N GLY A 292 15.42 4.88 11.75
CA GLY A 292 14.30 5.08 12.69
C GLY A 292 13.41 6.27 12.35
N PRO A 293 12.55 6.71 13.28
CA PRO A 293 11.57 7.76 13.04
C PRO A 293 12.23 9.13 12.73
N LEU A 294 11.47 10.04 12.15
CA LEU A 294 11.89 11.44 12.02
C LEU A 294 12.05 12.08 13.39
N PRO A 295 12.89 13.14 13.52
CA PRO A 295 12.83 14.01 14.69
C PRO A 295 11.39 14.52 14.91
N ALA A 296 10.92 14.56 16.16
CA ALA A 296 9.53 14.90 16.48
C ALA A 296 9.11 16.25 15.88
N GLU A 297 9.98 17.27 15.97
CA GLU A 297 9.71 18.59 15.41
C GLU A 297 9.47 18.55 13.89
N LEU A 298 10.30 17.78 13.14
CA LEU A 298 10.13 17.64 11.70
C LEU A 298 8.85 16.86 11.37
N PHE A 299 8.58 15.79 12.11
CA PHE A 299 7.36 14.99 11.92
C PHE A 299 6.09 15.83 12.12
N GLU A 300 6.02 16.59 13.22
CA GLU A 300 4.89 17.47 13.52
C GLU A 300 4.72 18.57 12.47
N ARG A 301 5.83 19.16 12.02
CA ARG A 301 5.82 20.18 10.96
C ARG A 301 5.29 19.62 9.66
N VAL A 302 5.76 18.44 9.24
CA VAL A 302 5.25 17.79 8.02
C VAL A 302 3.76 17.50 8.14
N CYS A 303 3.29 16.98 9.28
CA CYS A 303 1.88 16.73 9.53
C CYS A 303 1.01 18.00 9.47
N ARG A 304 1.52 19.14 9.94
CA ARG A 304 0.77 20.39 10.01
C ARG A 304 0.79 21.16 8.69
N ASP A 305 1.97 21.28 8.06
CA ASP A 305 2.20 22.26 7.00
C ASP A 305 2.11 21.65 5.59
N HIS A 306 2.23 20.31 5.47
CA HIS A 306 2.26 19.64 4.17
C HIS A 306 1.02 18.76 3.89
N VAL A 307 0.12 18.57 4.86
CA VAL A 307 -1.12 17.84 4.60
C VAL A 307 -1.90 18.52 3.47
N TRP A 308 -2.36 17.73 2.53
CA TRP A 308 -3.11 18.22 1.39
C TRP A 308 -4.22 17.25 1.01
N VAL A 309 -5.47 17.69 1.17
CA VAL A 309 -6.63 16.94 0.68
C VAL A 309 -6.66 17.05 -0.84
N LYS A 310 -6.18 15.99 -1.51
CA LYS A 310 -6.08 15.95 -2.96
C LYS A 310 -7.43 15.68 -3.60
N ASN A 311 -8.16 16.74 -3.92
CA ASN A 311 -9.44 16.63 -4.62
C ASN A 311 -9.32 16.58 -6.14
N PHE A 312 -8.12 16.57 -6.71
CA PHE A 312 -7.95 16.60 -8.16
C PHE A 312 -8.51 15.35 -8.87
N TYR A 313 -8.75 14.26 -8.14
CA TYR A 313 -9.51 13.12 -8.67
C TYR A 313 -10.95 13.49 -9.02
N TYR A 314 -11.54 14.45 -8.32
CA TYR A 314 -12.89 14.94 -8.53
C TYR A 314 -12.93 16.07 -9.58
N PHE A 315 -11.80 16.75 -9.80
CA PHE A 315 -11.66 17.84 -10.76
C PHE A 315 -11.02 17.39 -12.08
N SER A 316 -10.56 16.14 -12.19
CA SER A 316 -10.21 15.60 -13.50
C SER A 316 -11.46 15.62 -14.39
N LYS A 317 -11.28 15.76 -15.72
CA LYS A 317 -12.36 15.68 -16.72
C LYS A 317 -13.09 14.32 -16.70
N ALA A 318 -13.27 13.73 -15.54
CA ALA A 318 -14.06 12.54 -15.34
C ALA A 318 -15.50 12.87 -15.71
N THR A 319 -16.00 12.25 -16.72
CA THR A 319 -17.38 12.29 -17.12
C THR A 319 -18.22 11.64 -16.03
N VAL A 320 -19.17 12.37 -15.49
CA VAL A 320 -20.35 11.79 -14.85
C VAL A 320 -21.34 11.58 -15.99
N ASP A 321 -21.79 10.36 -16.21
CA ASP A 321 -22.72 9.97 -17.28
C ASP A 321 -22.23 10.29 -18.71
N GLY A 322 -20.92 10.18 -18.98
CA GLY A 322 -20.38 10.42 -20.31
C GLY A 322 -20.30 11.90 -20.73
N GLN A 323 -20.66 12.82 -19.85
CA GLN A 323 -20.51 14.26 -20.10
C GLN A 323 -19.24 14.79 -19.41
N PRO A 324 -18.44 15.65 -20.09
CA PRO A 324 -17.30 16.30 -19.43
C PRO A 324 -17.81 17.12 -18.24
N SER A 325 -17.13 16.98 -17.08
CA SER A 325 -17.39 17.86 -15.94
C SER A 325 -17.24 19.31 -16.40
N ARG A 326 -18.26 20.13 -16.20
CA ARG A 326 -18.15 21.57 -16.45
C ARG A 326 -17.10 22.15 -15.50
N PRO A 327 -16.29 23.13 -15.96
CA PRO A 327 -15.28 23.79 -15.15
C PRO A 327 -15.87 24.47 -13.92
#